data_02689773b9b6cfa653310f64ec03647e
#
_entry.id   02689773b9b6cfa653310f64ec03647e
#
_cell.length_a   1.000
_cell.length_b   1.000
_cell.length_c   1.000
_cell.angle_alpha   90.00
_cell.angle_beta   90.00
_cell.angle_gamma   90.00
#
_symmetry.space_group_name_H-M   'P 1'
#
loop_
_entity.id
_entity.type
_entity.pdbx_description
1 polymer ?
#
loop_
_entity_poly.entity_id
_entity_poly.type
_entity_poly.pdbx_seq_one_letter_code
_entity_poly.pdbx_strand_id
1 'polypeptide(L)'
;MKKKKYPFCILMALCVILFWGTLSVMGYTLGRNGEIVKREEGAGMVSGIEQEDFPSTEQKLPDTEENPKQEPAVPDTEKEPQETDGKQDKEEQQDEEDGQPKERRFIQVDMSYLDGALFIGDSRTSTLYEYAGWDNTEFFVEYGLTIWDVMEEELAEDSVTGEKISVREALSRKQYDKIYLMLGINELGRGTPDTFSEQYKLVVDEIRSLQPEAVIFIQSIMHVTDKKDSEGTYINNPEINARNEKIKTLANWEDTFWLDENEVFDLEGTEKLNPDYTNDGVHIKAKYIPVWRDYLLAHGIEIEDK
;
A
#
# COMPACT_ATOMS: atom_id res chain seq x y z
N MET A 1 -38.13 42.35 26.84
CA MET A 1 -37.27 41.50 27.69
C MET A 1 -36.16 40.90 26.81
N LYS A 2 -34.90 41.39 26.94
CA LYS A 2 -33.75 40.91 26.18
C LYS A 2 -33.16 39.72 26.88
N LYS A 3 -33.20 38.54 26.23
CA LYS A 3 -32.55 37.32 26.73
C LYS A 3 -31.03 37.43 26.57
N LYS A 4 -30.28 37.38 27.67
CA LYS A 4 -28.81 37.33 27.69
C LYS A 4 -28.30 36.00 27.13
N LYS A 5 -27.51 36.05 26.01
CA LYS A 5 -27.00 34.90 25.25
C LYS A 5 -25.60 34.44 25.67
N TYR A 6 -25.18 34.48 26.93
CA TYR A 6 -23.80 34.23 27.33
C TYR A 6 -23.49 33.19 28.42
N PRO A 7 -24.30 32.14 28.69
CA PRO A 7 -23.81 31.12 29.63
C PRO A 7 -22.93 30.03 28.97
N PHE A 8 -23.10 29.77 27.66
CA PHE A 8 -22.46 28.62 27.02
C PHE A 8 -20.96 28.88 26.72
N CYS A 9 -20.58 30.05 26.20
CA CYS A 9 -19.19 30.39 25.94
C CYS A 9 -18.36 30.52 27.24
N ILE A 10 -18.95 30.99 28.34
CA ILE A 10 -18.27 31.09 29.62
C ILE A 10 -18.05 29.67 30.21
N LEU A 11 -19.00 28.76 30.04
CA LEU A 11 -18.87 27.38 30.52
C LEU A 11 -17.77 26.65 29.73
N MET A 12 -17.69 26.80 28.40
CA MET A 12 -16.63 26.24 27.56
C MET A 12 -15.25 26.81 27.94
N ALA A 13 -15.12 28.11 28.14
CA ALA A 13 -13.89 28.73 28.58
C ALA A 13 -13.41 28.22 29.95
N LEU A 14 -14.34 28.01 30.89
CA LEU A 14 -14.03 27.41 32.20
C LEU A 14 -13.63 25.94 32.11
N CYS A 15 -14.25 25.14 31.23
CA CYS A 15 -13.83 23.74 30.96
C CYS A 15 -12.43 23.67 30.37
N VAL A 16 -12.07 24.55 29.43
CA VAL A 16 -10.72 24.63 28.86
C VAL A 16 -9.70 25.00 29.93
N ILE A 17 -9.99 26.00 30.78
CA ILE A 17 -9.08 26.43 31.85
C ILE A 17 -8.89 25.32 32.90
N LEU A 18 -9.97 24.60 33.28
CA LEU A 18 -9.88 23.48 34.21
C LEU A 18 -9.12 22.30 33.62
N PHE A 19 -9.33 21.99 32.35
CA PHE A 19 -8.59 20.92 31.64
C PHE A 19 -7.08 21.23 31.58
N TRP A 20 -6.71 22.46 31.21
CA TRP A 20 -5.32 22.89 31.18
C TRP A 20 -4.69 22.98 32.55
N GLY A 21 -5.45 23.40 33.57
CA GLY A 21 -5.00 23.43 34.97
C GLY A 21 -4.66 22.03 35.47
N THR A 22 -5.46 21.01 35.18
CA THR A 22 -5.21 19.62 35.59
C THR A 22 -4.00 19.00 34.88
N LEU A 23 -3.81 19.31 33.58
CA LEU A 23 -2.65 18.85 32.82
C LEU A 23 -1.33 19.45 33.38
N SER A 24 -1.34 20.73 33.75
CA SER A 24 -0.15 21.40 34.35
C SER A 24 0.21 20.82 35.71
N VAL A 25 -0.79 20.46 36.52
CA VAL A 25 -0.56 19.78 37.81
C VAL A 25 -0.06 18.34 37.64
N MET A 26 -0.40 17.68 36.53
CA MET A 26 0.08 16.34 36.20
C MET A 26 1.46 16.33 35.49
N GLY A 27 2.12 17.48 35.33
CA GLY A 27 3.46 17.56 34.73
C GLY A 27 3.48 17.51 33.20
N TYR A 28 2.41 17.93 32.53
CA TYR A 28 2.38 18.03 31.09
C TYR A 28 2.41 19.49 30.61
N THR A 29 3.04 19.74 29.46
CA THR A 29 3.07 21.06 28.79
C THR A 29 2.77 20.91 27.32
N LEU A 30 2.26 22.00 26.70
CA LEU A 30 2.04 22.06 25.27
C LEU A 30 3.37 22.31 24.54
N GLY A 31 3.77 21.40 23.66
CA GLY A 31 4.91 21.54 22.78
C GLY A 31 4.66 22.60 21.69
N ARG A 32 5.71 22.96 20.96
CA ARG A 32 5.71 24.05 19.95
C ARG A 32 4.76 23.78 18.78
N ASN A 33 4.40 22.51 18.56
CA ASN A 33 3.52 22.03 17.49
C ASN A 33 2.11 21.64 17.97
N GLY A 34 1.72 22.03 19.20
CA GLY A 34 0.38 21.72 19.73
C GLY A 34 0.25 20.37 20.44
N GLU A 35 1.33 19.58 20.53
CA GLU A 35 1.36 18.27 21.20
C GLU A 35 1.49 18.40 22.74
N ILE A 36 0.90 17.43 23.47
CA ILE A 36 0.97 17.37 24.93
C ILE A 36 2.23 16.58 25.33
N VAL A 37 3.19 17.26 25.95
CA VAL A 37 4.48 16.66 26.34
C VAL A 37 4.56 16.55 27.86
N LYS A 38 5.03 15.41 28.38
CA LYS A 38 5.28 15.19 29.80
C LYS A 38 6.56 15.95 30.24
N ARG A 39 6.46 16.73 31.29
CA ARG A 39 7.62 17.43 31.86
C ARG A 39 8.48 16.40 32.64
N GLU A 40 9.72 16.19 32.20
CA GLU A 40 10.69 15.44 32.95
C GLU A 40 11.30 16.36 34.04
N GLU A 41 11.21 15.98 35.32
CA GLU A 41 11.89 16.64 36.39
C GLU A 41 13.35 16.19 36.41
N GLY A 42 14.23 17.08 36.00
CA GLY A 42 15.64 17.10 36.36
C GLY A 42 16.59 16.29 35.49
N ALA A 43 17.09 16.88 34.45
CA ALA A 43 18.47 16.68 33.99
C ALA A 43 18.96 17.92 33.24
N GLY A 44 20.13 18.37 33.65
CA GLY A 44 20.75 19.61 33.19
C GLY A 44 21.11 19.59 31.69
N MET A 45 21.22 20.79 31.13
CA MET A 45 21.76 21.09 29.81
C MET A 45 23.03 20.29 29.53
N VAL A 46 22.99 19.53 28.43
CA VAL A 46 24.18 19.19 27.65
C VAL A 46 23.92 19.56 26.18
N SER A 47 24.52 20.67 25.81
CA SER A 47 24.68 21.06 24.40
C SER A 47 25.77 20.17 23.79
N GLY A 48 25.48 19.56 22.62
CA GLY A 48 26.50 18.84 21.89
C GLY A 48 25.86 17.95 20.81
N ILE A 49 25.51 18.56 19.67
CA ILE A 49 25.31 17.78 18.44
C ILE A 49 26.69 17.66 17.81
N GLU A 50 27.35 16.53 18.04
CA GLU A 50 28.49 16.14 17.23
C GLU A 50 27.96 15.48 15.95
N GLN A 51 28.32 16.08 14.83
CA GLN A 51 28.24 15.45 13.50
C GLN A 51 29.27 14.33 13.47
N GLU A 52 28.82 13.09 13.43
CA GLU A 52 29.70 11.98 13.09
C GLU A 52 29.81 11.88 11.56
N ASP A 53 31.01 12.24 11.07
CA ASP A 53 31.49 11.96 9.72
C ASP A 53 31.60 10.44 9.53
N PHE A 54 30.87 9.89 8.57
CA PHE A 54 31.04 8.51 8.12
C PHE A 54 32.15 8.47 7.06
N PRO A 55 33.21 7.66 7.23
CA PRO A 55 34.21 7.46 6.20
C PRO A 55 33.66 6.65 5.03
N SER A 56 33.81 7.20 3.85
CA SER A 56 33.61 6.51 2.58
C SER A 56 34.65 5.40 2.44
N THR A 57 34.22 4.16 2.50
CA THR A 57 35.07 3.02 2.12
C THR A 57 34.54 2.41 0.84
N GLU A 58 35.22 2.72 -0.26
CA GLU A 58 35.10 1.98 -1.52
C GLU A 58 35.54 0.52 -1.28
N GLN A 59 34.59 -0.42 -1.37
CA GLN A 59 34.93 -1.83 -1.48
C GLN A 59 34.84 -2.27 -2.94
N LYS A 60 36.06 -2.53 -3.45
CA LYS A 60 36.36 -3.09 -4.73
C LYS A 60 35.86 -4.54 -4.81
N LEU A 61 35.05 -4.84 -5.83
CA LEU A 61 34.64 -6.20 -6.20
C LEU A 61 35.84 -7.04 -6.61
N PRO A 62 35.92 -8.31 -6.24
CA PRO A 62 36.96 -9.20 -6.77
C PRO A 62 36.58 -9.73 -8.16
N ASP A 63 37.58 -9.73 -9.03
CA ASP A 63 37.59 -10.26 -10.38
C ASP A 63 37.24 -11.75 -10.39
N THR A 64 36.29 -12.15 -11.23
CA THR A 64 35.99 -13.57 -11.49
C THR A 64 36.87 -14.08 -12.61
N GLU A 65 37.74 -15.02 -12.30
CA GLU A 65 38.55 -15.77 -13.26
C GLU A 65 37.70 -16.66 -14.17
N GLU A 66 37.98 -16.55 -15.45
CA GLU A 66 37.53 -17.47 -16.50
C GLU A 66 38.10 -18.87 -16.29
N ASN A 67 37.35 -19.91 -16.55
CA ASN A 67 37.90 -21.16 -17.06
C ASN A 67 36.90 -21.94 -17.93
N PRO A 68 37.38 -22.67 -18.97
CA PRO A 68 36.70 -22.85 -20.22
C PRO A 68 36.04 -24.22 -20.45
N LYS A 69 35.09 -24.18 -21.39
CA LYS A 69 34.65 -25.22 -22.37
C LYS A 69 34.75 -26.70 -22.03
N GLN A 70 33.62 -27.36 -22.10
CA GLN A 70 33.50 -28.65 -22.82
C GLN A 70 32.10 -28.76 -23.45
N GLU A 71 32.08 -28.81 -24.81
CA GLU A 71 31.00 -29.40 -25.61
C GLU A 71 31.11 -30.92 -25.58
N PRO A 72 29.98 -31.61 -25.81
CA PRO A 72 30.06 -32.75 -26.76
C PRO A 72 28.92 -32.72 -27.80
N ALA A 73 29.40 -32.73 -29.05
CA ALA A 73 29.04 -33.57 -30.20
C ALA A 73 27.56 -33.87 -30.51
N VAL A 74 27.19 -33.41 -31.68
CA VAL A 74 26.05 -33.78 -32.56
C VAL A 74 26.38 -35.11 -33.24
N PRO A 75 25.38 -35.91 -33.62
CA PRO A 75 25.43 -36.65 -34.87
C PRO A 75 24.35 -36.19 -35.86
N ASP A 76 24.83 -35.91 -37.05
CA ASP A 76 24.10 -35.76 -38.31
C ASP A 76 23.20 -36.93 -38.63
N THR A 77 22.05 -36.67 -39.21
CA THR A 77 21.50 -37.50 -40.30
C THR A 77 20.68 -36.64 -41.25
N GLU A 78 21.26 -36.42 -42.43
CA GLU A 78 20.61 -35.90 -43.63
C GLU A 78 19.43 -36.77 -44.08
N LYS A 79 18.37 -36.15 -44.61
CA LYS A 79 17.73 -36.51 -45.86
C LYS A 79 16.68 -35.42 -46.26
N GLU A 80 16.99 -34.72 -47.30
CA GLU A 80 16.05 -34.08 -48.27
C GLU A 80 15.89 -35.00 -49.48
N PRO A 81 15.04 -34.65 -50.53
CA PRO A 81 13.78 -33.92 -50.55
C PRO A 81 12.67 -34.70 -51.30
N GLN A 82 11.44 -34.22 -51.25
CA GLN A 82 10.49 -34.36 -52.41
C GLN A 82 9.47 -33.25 -52.45
N GLU A 83 9.54 -32.46 -53.50
CA GLU A 83 8.52 -31.53 -53.97
C GLU A 83 7.23 -32.27 -54.39
N THR A 84 6.08 -31.74 -54.00
CA THR A 84 4.84 -31.89 -54.76
C THR A 84 4.04 -30.59 -54.70
N ASP A 85 3.88 -30.02 -55.85
CA ASP A 85 3.07 -28.92 -56.27
C ASP A 85 1.58 -29.16 -55.95
N GLY A 86 0.83 -28.13 -55.46
CA GLY A 86 -0.60 -28.30 -55.19
C GLY A 86 -1.27 -27.03 -54.64
N LYS A 87 -1.61 -26.10 -55.55
CA LYS A 87 -2.74 -25.14 -55.55
C LYS A 87 -3.18 -24.49 -54.21
N GLN A 88 -3.02 -23.17 -54.24
CA GLN A 88 -3.73 -22.19 -53.42
C GLN A 88 -5.25 -22.35 -53.45
N ASP A 89 -5.84 -22.54 -52.32
CA ASP A 89 -7.17 -22.06 -52.00
C ASP A 89 -7.01 -21.14 -50.79
N LYS A 90 -7.34 -19.86 -51.02
CA LYS A 90 -7.47 -18.88 -49.96
C LYS A 90 -8.79 -19.16 -49.24
N GLU A 91 -8.73 -19.83 -48.14
CA GLU A 91 -9.76 -19.73 -47.11
C GLU A 91 -9.44 -18.49 -46.26
N GLU A 92 -10.30 -17.48 -46.35
CA GLU A 92 -10.41 -16.40 -45.42
C GLU A 92 -10.83 -17.05 -44.09
N GLN A 93 -9.87 -17.28 -43.19
CA GLN A 93 -10.18 -17.50 -41.80
C GLN A 93 -10.70 -16.19 -41.24
N GLN A 94 -12.01 -16.09 -41.10
CA GLN A 94 -12.64 -15.21 -40.14
C GLN A 94 -12.19 -15.71 -38.78
N ASP A 95 -11.29 -14.95 -38.15
CA ASP A 95 -11.03 -15.04 -36.72
C ASP A 95 -12.35 -14.66 -36.03
N GLU A 96 -13.17 -15.65 -35.70
CA GLU A 96 -14.20 -15.51 -34.67
C GLU A 96 -13.43 -15.25 -33.38
N GLU A 97 -13.39 -13.98 -32.98
CA GLU A 97 -12.92 -13.53 -31.68
C GLU A 97 -13.84 -14.17 -30.62
N ASP A 98 -13.44 -15.37 -30.15
CA ASP A 98 -14.09 -16.09 -29.07
C ASP A 98 -13.96 -15.20 -27.84
N GLY A 99 -15.09 -14.58 -27.42
CA GLY A 99 -15.18 -13.60 -26.35
C GLY A 99 -14.89 -14.18 -24.94
N GLN A 100 -13.78 -14.90 -24.80
CA GLN A 100 -13.23 -15.25 -23.50
C GLN A 100 -12.45 -14.06 -22.97
N PRO A 101 -12.66 -13.65 -21.71
CA PRO A 101 -11.89 -12.60 -21.09
C PRO A 101 -10.40 -12.94 -21.18
N LYS A 102 -9.62 -12.04 -21.79
CA LYS A 102 -8.19 -12.23 -21.95
C LYS A 102 -7.53 -11.96 -20.60
N GLU A 103 -7.06 -13.00 -19.92
CA GLU A 103 -6.33 -12.89 -18.68
C GLU A 103 -5.13 -11.94 -18.85
N ARG A 104 -5.12 -10.81 -18.13
CA ARG A 104 -4.08 -9.80 -18.21
C ARG A 104 -2.94 -10.21 -17.29
N ARG A 105 -1.71 -9.87 -17.69
CA ARG A 105 -0.50 -10.22 -16.94
C ARG A 105 0.23 -8.97 -16.47
N PHE A 106 0.95 -9.09 -15.37
CA PHE A 106 1.83 -8.04 -14.90
C PHE A 106 2.96 -7.79 -15.89
N ILE A 107 3.26 -6.50 -16.07
CA ILE A 107 4.36 -6.00 -16.90
C ILE A 107 5.19 -4.99 -16.11
N GLN A 108 6.46 -4.88 -16.48
CA GLN A 108 7.32 -3.81 -15.95
C GLN A 108 6.90 -2.47 -16.55
N VAL A 109 6.63 -1.48 -15.67
CA VAL A 109 6.27 -0.12 -16.06
C VAL A 109 7.24 0.89 -15.44
N ASP A 110 7.18 2.14 -15.88
CA ASP A 110 7.95 3.25 -15.30
C ASP A 110 7.13 4.09 -14.31
N MET A 111 7.75 5.09 -13.71
CA MET A 111 7.11 5.93 -12.69
C MET A 111 5.84 6.67 -13.17
N SER A 112 5.74 7.00 -14.46
CA SER A 112 4.56 7.67 -15.01
C SER A 112 3.30 6.81 -14.94
N TYR A 113 3.46 5.50 -14.77
CA TYR A 113 2.34 4.60 -14.52
C TYR A 113 1.56 4.92 -13.25
N LEU A 114 2.23 5.49 -12.25
CA LEU A 114 1.58 5.88 -10.99
C LEU A 114 0.91 7.26 -11.07
N ASP A 115 1.12 8.02 -12.15
CA ASP A 115 0.41 9.27 -12.37
C ASP A 115 -1.09 9.02 -12.48
N GLY A 116 -1.88 9.83 -11.79
CA GLY A 116 -3.34 9.67 -11.74
C GLY A 116 -3.84 8.46 -10.95
N ALA A 117 -2.96 7.70 -10.30
CA ALA A 117 -3.36 6.63 -9.39
C ALA A 117 -3.87 7.18 -8.05
N LEU A 118 -4.74 6.40 -7.40
CA LEU A 118 -5.20 6.64 -6.04
C LEU A 118 -4.76 5.48 -5.15
N PHE A 119 -4.16 5.80 -4.01
CA PHE A 119 -3.87 4.85 -2.93
C PHE A 119 -4.84 5.06 -1.77
N ILE A 120 -5.51 4.01 -1.35
CA ILE A 120 -6.43 4.02 -0.21
C ILE A 120 -5.89 3.05 0.83
N GLY A 121 -5.69 3.51 2.07
CA GLY A 121 -5.18 2.60 3.09
C GLY A 121 -4.94 3.19 4.46
N ASP A 122 -4.44 2.33 5.34
CA ASP A 122 -4.16 2.64 6.74
C ASP A 122 -2.76 3.27 6.96
N SER A 123 -2.27 3.22 8.20
CA SER A 123 -0.97 3.78 8.59
C SER A 123 0.22 3.24 7.78
N ARG A 124 0.13 2.05 7.18
CA ARG A 124 1.19 1.52 6.31
C ARG A 124 1.23 2.28 5.00
N THR A 125 0.08 2.51 4.39
CA THR A 125 -0.04 3.35 3.18
C THR A 125 0.29 4.82 3.48
N SER A 126 0.02 5.31 4.71
CA SER A 126 0.45 6.65 5.14
C SER A 126 1.98 6.80 5.08
N THR A 127 2.74 5.73 5.35
CA THR A 127 4.21 5.76 5.18
C THR A 127 4.60 6.00 3.71
N LEU A 128 3.85 5.42 2.78
CA LEU A 128 4.06 5.65 1.35
C LEU A 128 3.78 7.12 1.01
N TYR A 129 2.64 7.66 1.46
CA TYR A 129 2.27 9.07 1.30
C TYR A 129 3.35 10.03 1.83
N GLU A 130 3.88 9.76 3.04
CA GLU A 130 4.85 10.65 3.68
C GLU A 130 6.23 10.67 3.00
N TYR A 131 6.66 9.55 2.41
CA TYR A 131 8.05 9.38 1.98
C TYR A 131 8.25 9.03 0.51
N ALA A 132 7.21 8.74 -0.26
CA ALA A 132 7.35 8.37 -1.67
C ALA A 132 7.68 9.56 -2.58
N GLY A 133 7.13 10.76 -2.27
CA GLY A 133 7.36 11.97 -3.06
C GLY A 133 6.79 11.90 -4.49
N TRP A 134 5.63 11.23 -4.64
CA TRP A 134 4.97 11.08 -5.95
C TRP A 134 3.94 12.20 -6.15
N ASP A 135 4.32 13.23 -6.91
CA ASP A 135 3.56 14.46 -7.04
C ASP A 135 2.21 14.32 -7.76
N ASN A 136 2.07 13.32 -8.63
CA ASN A 136 0.87 13.11 -9.46
C ASN A 136 -0.01 11.95 -8.97
N THR A 137 0.22 11.44 -7.77
CA THR A 137 -0.49 10.32 -7.14
C THR A 137 -1.33 10.86 -5.97
N GLU A 138 -2.56 10.41 -5.84
CA GLU A 138 -3.41 10.79 -4.71
C GLU A 138 -3.43 9.70 -3.64
N PHE A 139 -3.63 10.14 -2.38
CA PHE A 139 -3.63 9.27 -1.22
C PHE A 139 -4.81 9.60 -0.31
N PHE A 140 -5.68 8.63 -0.06
CA PHE A 140 -6.74 8.68 0.95
C PHE A 140 -6.33 7.75 2.08
N VAL A 141 -5.65 8.30 3.07
CA VAL A 141 -4.98 7.53 4.12
C VAL A 141 -5.28 8.08 5.50
N GLU A 142 -5.46 7.17 6.47
CA GLU A 142 -5.68 7.51 7.87
C GLU A 142 -5.09 6.45 8.79
N TYR A 143 -4.49 6.88 9.91
CA TYR A 143 -4.01 5.97 10.95
C TYR A 143 -5.19 5.26 11.62
N GLY A 144 -5.17 3.93 11.62
CA GLY A 144 -6.25 3.14 12.21
C GLY A 144 -7.44 2.92 11.27
N LEU A 145 -7.37 3.37 10.01
CA LEU A 145 -8.42 3.15 9.01
C LEU A 145 -8.76 1.66 8.90
N THR A 146 -10.05 1.36 8.81
CA THR A 146 -10.55 0.00 8.66
C THR A 146 -11.43 -0.17 7.42
N ILE A 147 -11.58 -1.41 6.96
CA ILE A 147 -12.45 -1.74 5.84
C ILE A 147 -13.94 -1.43 6.12
N TRP A 148 -14.32 -1.33 7.41
CA TRP A 148 -15.69 -0.98 7.78
C TRP A 148 -16.00 0.51 7.67
N ASP A 149 -14.97 1.36 7.80
CA ASP A 149 -15.14 2.81 7.90
C ASP A 149 -14.69 3.53 6.62
N VAL A 150 -13.81 2.93 5.81
CA VAL A 150 -13.07 3.56 4.70
C VAL A 150 -13.94 4.38 3.75
N MET A 151 -15.13 3.94 3.39
CA MET A 151 -15.97 4.65 2.42
C MET A 151 -16.65 5.90 2.99
N GLU A 152 -16.80 5.97 4.32
CA GLU A 152 -17.45 7.09 5.02
C GLU A 152 -16.44 8.11 5.59
N GLU A 153 -15.14 7.75 5.69
CA GLU A 153 -14.12 8.64 6.25
C GLU A 153 -13.84 9.83 5.31
N GLU A 154 -13.74 11.02 5.89
CA GLU A 154 -13.52 12.28 5.18
C GLU A 154 -12.02 12.49 4.88
N LEU A 155 -11.46 11.67 4.00
CA LEU A 155 -10.03 11.64 3.66
C LEU A 155 -9.66 12.50 2.45
N ALA A 156 -10.64 12.83 1.62
CA ALA A 156 -10.45 13.65 0.44
C ALA A 156 -10.75 15.13 0.72
N GLU A 157 -10.33 15.98 -0.19
CA GLU A 157 -10.65 17.41 -0.18
C GLU A 157 -11.36 17.78 -1.48
N ASP A 158 -12.52 18.41 -1.36
CA ASP A 158 -13.25 18.92 -2.53
C ASP A 158 -12.43 20.03 -3.21
N SER A 159 -12.10 19.85 -4.46
CA SER A 159 -11.24 20.75 -5.23
C SER A 159 -11.85 22.15 -5.47
N VAL A 160 -13.16 22.31 -5.26
CA VAL A 160 -13.87 23.59 -5.46
C VAL A 160 -14.09 24.31 -4.14
N THR A 161 -14.51 23.60 -3.09
CA THR A 161 -14.83 24.20 -1.79
C THR A 161 -13.69 24.15 -0.79
N GLY A 162 -12.74 23.21 -0.94
CA GLY A 162 -11.68 22.95 0.02
C GLY A 162 -12.19 22.25 1.29
N GLU A 163 -13.44 21.78 1.29
CA GLU A 163 -14.01 21.05 2.40
C GLU A 163 -13.62 19.57 2.34
N LYS A 164 -13.51 18.95 3.50
CA LYS A 164 -13.31 17.49 3.57
C LYS A 164 -14.58 16.78 3.11
N ILE A 165 -14.37 15.73 2.31
CA ILE A 165 -15.43 14.87 1.79
C ILE A 165 -15.07 13.41 2.00
N SER A 166 -16.07 12.54 2.06
CA SER A 166 -15.85 11.11 2.23
C SER A 166 -15.18 10.49 1.00
N VAL A 167 -14.52 9.35 1.20
CA VAL A 167 -13.93 8.56 0.10
C VAL A 167 -14.99 8.24 -0.95
N ARG A 168 -16.20 7.83 -0.53
CA ARG A 168 -17.34 7.59 -1.42
C ARG A 168 -17.66 8.80 -2.29
N GLU A 169 -17.77 9.97 -1.66
CA GLU A 169 -18.09 11.20 -2.36
C GLU A 169 -16.97 11.61 -3.34
N ALA A 170 -15.72 11.49 -2.94
CA ALA A 170 -14.56 11.77 -3.79
C ALA A 170 -14.54 10.85 -5.02
N LEU A 171 -14.74 9.55 -4.84
CA LEU A 171 -14.82 8.58 -5.95
C LEU A 171 -16.02 8.82 -6.86
N SER A 172 -17.11 9.41 -6.38
CA SER A 172 -18.25 9.78 -7.23
C SER A 172 -17.99 11.03 -8.09
N ARG A 173 -17.03 11.86 -7.71
CA ARG A 173 -16.73 13.16 -8.35
C ARG A 173 -15.54 13.12 -9.30
N LYS A 174 -14.60 12.20 -9.08
CA LYS A 174 -13.37 12.07 -9.87
C LYS A 174 -13.15 10.62 -10.28
N GLN A 175 -12.71 10.41 -11.53
CA GLN A 175 -12.32 9.10 -12.04
C GLN A 175 -10.80 8.93 -11.93
N TYR A 176 -10.39 7.69 -11.64
CA TYR A 176 -9.01 7.27 -11.55
C TYR A 176 -8.74 6.11 -12.50
N ASP A 177 -7.56 6.05 -13.07
CA ASP A 177 -7.16 4.93 -13.94
C ASP A 177 -6.82 3.69 -13.12
N LYS A 178 -6.28 3.92 -11.91
CA LYS A 178 -5.77 2.86 -11.02
C LYS A 178 -6.08 3.19 -9.57
N ILE A 179 -6.54 2.19 -8.83
CA ILE A 179 -6.81 2.30 -7.39
C ILE A 179 -6.10 1.16 -6.66
N TYR A 180 -5.24 1.52 -5.72
CA TYR A 180 -4.52 0.60 -4.85
C TYR A 180 -5.16 0.61 -3.47
N LEU A 181 -5.63 -0.54 -2.98
CA LEU A 181 -6.33 -0.67 -1.70
C LEU A 181 -5.56 -1.60 -0.76
N MET A 182 -5.13 -1.07 0.39
CA MET A 182 -4.46 -1.83 1.46
C MET A 182 -5.12 -1.54 2.80
N LEU A 183 -5.88 -2.51 3.33
CA LEU A 183 -6.49 -2.48 4.66
C LEU A 183 -6.47 -3.88 5.28
N GLY A 184 -6.48 -3.98 6.60
CA GLY A 184 -6.64 -5.26 7.27
C GLY A 184 -5.81 -5.46 8.54
N ILE A 185 -4.76 -4.65 8.78
CA ILE A 185 -3.97 -4.76 10.01
C ILE A 185 -4.76 -4.31 11.25
N ASN A 186 -5.62 -3.31 11.09
CA ASN A 186 -6.43 -2.74 12.17
C ASN A 186 -7.67 -3.57 12.49
N GLU A 187 -8.02 -4.49 11.60
CA GLU A 187 -9.13 -5.42 11.75
C GLU A 187 -8.76 -6.73 12.45
N LEU A 188 -7.47 -6.98 12.63
CA LEU A 188 -7.00 -8.16 13.36
C LEU A 188 -7.59 -8.16 14.79
N GLY A 189 -8.14 -9.30 15.22
CA GLY A 189 -8.86 -9.42 16.48
C GLY A 189 -10.32 -8.96 16.43
N ARG A 190 -10.82 -8.49 15.27
CA ARG A 190 -12.22 -8.13 15.06
C ARG A 190 -12.84 -9.01 13.97
N GLY A 191 -13.94 -9.69 14.30
CA GLY A 191 -14.61 -10.59 13.38
C GLY A 191 -13.76 -11.82 13.01
N THR A 192 -14.12 -12.46 11.91
CA THR A 192 -13.41 -13.62 11.34
C THR A 192 -12.81 -13.26 9.97
N PRO A 193 -11.90 -14.07 9.41
CA PRO A 193 -11.44 -13.87 8.04
C PRO A 193 -12.60 -13.84 7.01
N ASP A 194 -13.67 -14.61 7.24
CA ASP A 194 -14.84 -14.61 6.35
C ASP A 194 -15.60 -13.28 6.42
N THR A 195 -15.95 -12.81 7.63
CA THR A 195 -16.66 -11.53 7.80
C THR A 195 -15.83 -10.34 7.34
N PHE A 196 -14.50 -10.41 7.48
CA PHE A 196 -13.58 -9.42 6.93
C PHE A 196 -13.62 -9.41 5.40
N SER A 197 -13.52 -10.59 4.78
CA SER A 197 -13.55 -10.73 3.32
C SER A 197 -14.89 -10.31 2.72
N GLU A 198 -16.00 -10.64 3.37
CA GLU A 198 -17.33 -10.18 2.95
C GLU A 198 -17.42 -8.64 2.93
N GLN A 199 -16.93 -7.98 3.97
CA GLN A 199 -16.88 -6.51 4.01
C GLN A 199 -15.91 -5.95 2.98
N TYR A 200 -14.71 -6.56 2.81
CA TYR A 200 -13.73 -6.15 1.79
C TYR A 200 -14.36 -6.21 0.39
N LYS A 201 -15.08 -7.28 0.10
CA LYS A 201 -15.80 -7.43 -1.15
C LYS A 201 -16.82 -6.32 -1.38
N LEU A 202 -17.60 -5.95 -0.36
CA LEU A 202 -18.58 -4.85 -0.48
C LEU A 202 -17.88 -3.53 -0.84
N VAL A 203 -16.73 -3.25 -0.24
CA VAL A 203 -15.93 -2.05 -0.56
C VAL A 203 -15.39 -2.11 -1.99
N VAL A 204 -14.84 -3.23 -2.41
CA VAL A 204 -14.34 -3.41 -3.79
C VAL A 204 -15.48 -3.27 -4.81
N ASP A 205 -16.63 -3.88 -4.56
CA ASP A 205 -17.82 -3.79 -5.42
C ASP A 205 -18.32 -2.33 -5.52
N GLU A 206 -18.30 -1.59 -4.41
CA GLU A 206 -18.69 -0.18 -4.38
C GLU A 206 -17.68 0.69 -5.13
N ILE A 207 -16.38 0.51 -4.90
CA ILE A 207 -15.32 1.19 -5.67
C ILE A 207 -15.53 0.91 -7.16
N ARG A 208 -15.73 -0.33 -7.57
CA ARG A 208 -15.99 -0.72 -8.96
C ARG A 208 -17.22 -0.01 -9.53
N SER A 209 -18.30 0.09 -8.75
CA SER A 209 -19.53 0.80 -9.19
C SER A 209 -19.30 2.29 -9.45
N LEU A 210 -18.44 2.94 -8.64
CA LEU A 210 -18.11 4.36 -8.76
C LEU A 210 -17.01 4.62 -9.79
N GLN A 211 -16.17 3.62 -10.06
CA GLN A 211 -14.96 3.68 -10.89
C GLN A 211 -14.95 2.51 -11.90
N PRO A 212 -15.90 2.49 -12.86
CA PRO A 212 -16.12 1.32 -13.71
C PRO A 212 -14.94 0.98 -14.62
N GLU A 213 -14.09 1.95 -14.93
CA GLU A 213 -12.95 1.80 -15.83
C GLU A 213 -11.59 1.64 -15.11
N ALA A 214 -11.56 1.82 -13.80
CA ALA A 214 -10.32 1.76 -13.05
C ALA A 214 -9.79 0.33 -12.93
N VAL A 215 -8.49 0.16 -13.01
CA VAL A 215 -7.81 -1.06 -12.56
C VAL A 215 -7.72 -1.01 -11.04
N ILE A 216 -8.24 -2.03 -10.35
CA ILE A 216 -8.17 -2.12 -8.88
C ILE A 216 -7.07 -3.11 -8.50
N PHE A 217 -6.14 -2.66 -7.65
CA PHE A 217 -5.12 -3.50 -7.05
C PHE A 217 -5.44 -3.70 -5.56
N ILE A 218 -5.78 -4.93 -5.19
CA ILE A 218 -5.91 -5.35 -3.79
C ILE A 218 -4.51 -5.73 -3.33
N GLN A 219 -3.98 -4.99 -2.37
CA GLN A 219 -2.66 -5.22 -1.79
C GLN A 219 -2.76 -6.13 -0.56
N SER A 220 -1.76 -6.97 -0.35
CA SER A 220 -1.69 -7.85 0.81
C SER A 220 -1.65 -7.06 2.12
N ILE A 221 -2.21 -7.64 3.17
CA ILE A 221 -1.86 -7.24 4.53
C ILE A 221 -0.44 -7.73 4.77
N MET A 222 0.52 -6.80 4.86
CA MET A 222 1.92 -7.17 5.10
C MET A 222 2.06 -7.91 6.42
N HIS A 223 2.96 -8.88 6.47
CA HIS A 223 3.33 -9.57 7.70
C HIS A 223 3.93 -8.64 8.74
N VAL A 224 3.96 -9.10 9.97
CA VAL A 224 4.70 -8.47 11.06
C VAL A 224 5.95 -9.28 11.37
N THR A 225 6.93 -8.66 12.06
CA THR A 225 8.15 -9.38 12.44
C THR A 225 7.87 -10.53 13.41
N ASP A 226 8.76 -11.52 13.46
CA ASP A 226 8.71 -12.63 14.43
C ASP A 226 8.56 -12.15 15.87
N LYS A 227 9.25 -11.07 16.22
CA LYS A 227 9.13 -10.44 17.55
C LYS A 227 7.71 -9.95 17.79
N LYS A 228 7.11 -9.24 16.82
CA LYS A 228 5.75 -8.69 16.94
C LYS A 228 4.71 -9.79 17.01
N ASP A 229 4.83 -10.79 16.17
CA ASP A 229 3.99 -11.99 16.13
C ASP A 229 3.99 -12.73 17.49
N SER A 230 5.18 -12.82 18.11
CA SER A 230 5.38 -13.51 19.39
C SER A 230 4.88 -12.74 20.61
N GLU A 231 4.41 -11.50 20.50
CA GLU A 231 3.87 -10.71 21.61
C GLU A 231 2.55 -11.29 22.17
N GLY A 232 1.92 -12.22 21.46
CA GLY A 232 0.67 -12.85 21.90
C GLY A 232 -0.54 -11.91 21.84
N THR A 233 -0.47 -10.86 21.02
CA THR A 233 -1.57 -9.94 20.77
C THR A 233 -2.44 -10.46 19.62
N TYR A 234 -3.52 -9.72 19.29
CA TYR A 234 -4.34 -10.03 18.12
C TYR A 234 -3.62 -9.75 16.79
N ILE A 235 -2.51 -9.00 16.79
CA ILE A 235 -1.67 -8.77 15.61
C ILE A 235 -0.69 -9.93 15.50
N ASN A 236 -0.96 -10.87 14.60
CA ASN A 236 -0.13 -12.05 14.36
C ASN A 236 -0.22 -12.52 12.90
N ASN A 237 0.83 -13.19 12.42
CA ASN A 237 0.94 -13.62 11.02
C ASN A 237 -0.08 -14.71 10.63
N PRO A 238 -0.46 -15.69 11.47
CA PRO A 238 -1.53 -16.61 11.15
C PRO A 238 -2.87 -15.93 10.82
N GLU A 239 -3.26 -14.89 11.56
CA GLU A 239 -4.47 -14.11 11.29
C GLU A 239 -4.34 -13.24 10.03
N ILE A 240 -3.14 -12.70 9.77
CA ILE A 240 -2.82 -11.99 8.52
C ILE A 240 -2.99 -12.94 7.33
N ASN A 241 -2.35 -14.10 7.36
CA ASN A 241 -2.42 -15.09 6.29
C ASN A 241 -3.86 -15.53 6.03
N ALA A 242 -4.62 -15.84 7.08
CA ALA A 242 -6.00 -16.26 6.93
C ALA A 242 -6.88 -15.20 6.23
N ARG A 243 -6.61 -13.91 6.44
CA ARG A 243 -7.31 -12.82 5.75
C ARG A 243 -6.80 -12.61 4.34
N ASN A 244 -5.49 -12.63 4.13
CA ASN A 244 -4.88 -12.53 2.79
C ASN A 244 -5.40 -13.61 1.85
N GLU A 245 -5.46 -14.86 2.29
CA GLU A 245 -6.03 -15.97 1.50
C GLU A 245 -7.49 -15.72 1.08
N LYS A 246 -8.26 -15.01 1.91
CA LYS A 246 -9.66 -14.67 1.59
C LYS A 246 -9.75 -13.50 0.61
N ILE A 247 -9.07 -12.39 0.87
CA ILE A 247 -9.17 -11.21 -0.01
C ILE A 247 -8.49 -11.41 -1.36
N LYS A 248 -7.45 -12.25 -1.43
CA LYS A 248 -6.83 -12.67 -2.69
C LYS A 248 -7.83 -13.27 -3.68
N THR A 249 -8.87 -13.97 -3.18
CA THR A 249 -9.91 -14.55 -4.05
C THR A 249 -10.82 -13.52 -4.70
N LEU A 250 -10.73 -12.24 -4.32
CA LEU A 250 -11.50 -11.15 -4.92
C LEU A 250 -10.87 -10.65 -6.23
N ALA A 251 -9.62 -11.00 -6.50
CA ALA A 251 -8.97 -10.70 -7.78
C ALA A 251 -9.55 -11.58 -8.89
N ASN A 252 -9.97 -10.96 -9.98
CA ASN A 252 -10.52 -11.65 -11.16
C ASN A 252 -9.53 -11.72 -12.33
N TRP A 253 -8.38 -11.05 -12.23
CA TRP A 253 -7.32 -10.98 -13.24
C TRP A 253 -7.73 -10.33 -14.58
N GLU A 254 -8.84 -9.63 -14.60
CA GLU A 254 -9.33 -8.84 -15.72
C GLU A 254 -9.16 -7.34 -15.45
N ASP A 255 -9.73 -6.88 -14.36
CA ASP A 255 -9.72 -5.48 -13.90
C ASP A 255 -9.45 -5.31 -12.41
N THR A 256 -9.37 -6.41 -11.67
CA THR A 256 -9.06 -6.47 -10.24
C THR A 256 -7.94 -7.48 -10.01
N PHE A 257 -6.81 -7.02 -9.47
CA PHE A 257 -5.57 -7.77 -9.33
C PHE A 257 -5.15 -7.87 -7.87
N TRP A 258 -4.45 -8.95 -7.55
CA TRP A 258 -3.81 -9.17 -6.25
C TRP A 258 -2.34 -8.82 -6.31
N LEU A 259 -1.86 -8.02 -5.35
CA LEU A 259 -0.45 -7.73 -5.13
C LEU A 259 -0.03 -8.28 -3.76
N ASP A 260 1.06 -9.02 -3.71
CA ASP A 260 1.59 -9.59 -2.48
C ASP A 260 2.92 -8.92 -2.10
N GLU A 261 2.85 -7.81 -1.40
CA GLU A 261 4.01 -7.07 -0.95
C GLU A 261 4.92 -7.87 -0.01
N ASN A 262 4.41 -8.96 0.58
CA ASN A 262 5.21 -9.86 1.42
C ASN A 262 6.36 -10.51 0.64
N GLU A 263 6.23 -10.68 -0.70
CA GLU A 263 7.29 -11.21 -1.56
C GLU A 263 8.61 -10.42 -1.45
N VAL A 264 8.53 -9.11 -1.19
CA VAL A 264 9.70 -8.23 -1.13
C VAL A 264 10.02 -7.73 0.27
N PHE A 265 9.09 -7.88 1.22
CA PHE A 265 9.28 -7.39 2.58
C PHE A 265 9.56 -8.47 3.60
N ASP A 266 9.26 -9.73 3.29
CA ASP A 266 9.54 -10.82 4.21
C ASP A 266 11.03 -11.17 4.28
N LEU A 267 11.42 -11.71 5.40
CA LEU A 267 12.72 -12.37 5.55
C LEU A 267 12.70 -13.64 4.70
N GLU A 268 13.69 -13.80 3.84
CA GLU A 268 13.78 -14.90 2.88
C GLU A 268 13.48 -16.26 3.52
N GLY A 269 12.58 -17.01 2.90
CA GLY A 269 12.15 -18.33 3.34
C GLY A 269 11.23 -18.34 4.57
N THR A 270 10.65 -17.19 4.91
CA THR A 270 9.71 -17.08 6.04
C THR A 270 8.44 -16.35 5.60
N GLU A 271 7.39 -16.42 6.42
CA GLU A 271 6.18 -15.59 6.32
C GLU A 271 6.21 -14.51 7.42
N LYS A 272 7.29 -13.73 7.46
CA LYS A 272 7.55 -12.75 8.51
C LYS A 272 8.27 -11.54 7.94
N LEU A 273 7.78 -10.35 8.28
CA LEU A 273 8.44 -9.10 7.92
C LEU A 273 9.91 -9.10 8.36
N ASN A 274 10.80 -8.77 7.44
CA ASN A 274 12.22 -8.62 7.72
C ASN A 274 12.43 -7.52 8.79
N PRO A 275 13.04 -7.84 9.94
CA PRO A 275 13.22 -6.89 11.03
C PRO A 275 14.09 -5.67 10.66
N ASP A 276 14.92 -5.78 9.63
CA ASP A 276 15.71 -4.64 9.14
C ASP A 276 14.86 -3.56 8.48
N TYR A 277 13.68 -3.92 7.98
CA TYR A 277 12.79 -3.03 7.25
C TYR A 277 11.87 -2.21 8.16
N THR A 278 11.82 -2.51 9.43
CA THR A 278 10.91 -1.87 10.39
C THR A 278 11.61 -1.46 11.68
N ASN A 279 11.00 -0.54 12.46
CA ASN A 279 11.46 -0.20 13.82
C ASN A 279 10.54 -0.82 14.88
N ASP A 280 9.26 -0.98 14.58
CA ASP A 280 8.22 -1.40 15.53
C ASP A 280 7.66 -2.80 15.22
N GLY A 281 8.12 -3.39 14.12
CA GLY A 281 7.67 -4.71 13.67
C GLY A 281 6.45 -4.69 12.76
N VAL A 282 5.95 -3.49 12.40
CA VAL A 282 4.70 -3.30 11.63
C VAL A 282 4.89 -2.36 10.43
N HIS A 283 5.48 -1.18 10.65
CA HIS A 283 5.60 -0.12 9.64
C HIS A 283 6.95 -0.17 8.91
N ILE A 284 6.92 0.05 7.60
CA ILE A 284 8.14 0.05 6.77
C ILE A 284 8.88 1.38 6.97
N LYS A 285 10.19 1.33 7.18
CA LYS A 285 11.05 2.53 7.27
C LYS A 285 11.11 3.27 5.94
N ALA A 286 11.16 4.60 5.99
CA ALA A 286 11.25 5.48 4.82
C ALA A 286 12.33 5.06 3.79
N LYS A 287 13.49 4.62 4.25
CA LYS A 287 14.59 4.19 3.37
C LYS A 287 14.27 2.97 2.49
N TYR A 288 13.19 2.22 2.79
CA TYR A 288 12.75 1.05 2.04
C TYR A 288 11.51 1.29 1.18
N ILE A 289 10.99 2.53 1.13
CA ILE A 289 9.96 2.91 0.18
C ILE A 289 10.36 2.62 -1.28
N PRO A 290 11.63 2.80 -1.70
CA PRO A 290 12.06 2.38 -3.03
C PRO A 290 11.82 0.89 -3.35
N VAL A 291 11.91 -0.01 -2.35
CA VAL A 291 11.60 -1.44 -2.54
C VAL A 291 10.11 -1.63 -2.87
N TRP A 292 9.24 -0.94 -2.16
CA TRP A 292 7.79 -0.98 -2.42
C TRP A 292 7.47 -0.41 -3.81
N ARG A 293 8.03 0.78 -4.13
CA ARG A 293 7.89 1.39 -5.45
C ARG A 293 8.31 0.42 -6.57
N ASP A 294 9.49 -0.18 -6.45
CA ASP A 294 10.04 -1.05 -7.49
C ASP A 294 9.16 -2.32 -7.65
N TYR A 295 8.58 -2.81 -6.56
CA TYR A 295 7.60 -3.89 -6.59
C TYR A 295 6.33 -3.47 -7.37
N LEU A 296 5.74 -2.31 -7.05
CA LEU A 296 4.56 -1.80 -7.77
C LEU A 296 4.84 -1.60 -9.26
N LEU A 297 6.03 -1.09 -9.61
CA LEU A 297 6.43 -0.89 -11.01
C LEU A 297 6.69 -2.20 -11.77
N ALA A 298 7.02 -3.29 -11.07
CA ALA A 298 7.14 -4.62 -11.67
C ALA A 298 5.76 -5.28 -11.91
N HIS A 299 4.69 -4.72 -11.33
CA HIS A 299 3.34 -5.28 -11.36
C HIS A 299 2.32 -4.33 -12.01
N GLY A 300 2.74 -3.58 -13.02
CA GLY A 300 1.81 -2.79 -13.84
C GLY A 300 0.93 -3.67 -14.74
N ILE A 301 -0.18 -3.12 -15.17
CA ILE A 301 -1.10 -3.74 -16.13
C ILE A 301 -1.19 -2.82 -17.35
N GLU A 302 -1.10 -3.38 -18.55
CA GLU A 302 -1.31 -2.62 -19.77
C GLU A 302 -2.72 -2.02 -19.77
N ILE A 303 -2.81 -0.69 -19.87
CA ILE A 303 -4.08 0.03 -19.99
C ILE A 303 -4.28 0.26 -21.49
N GLU A 304 -5.33 -0.31 -22.04
CA GLU A 304 -5.66 -0.09 -23.46
C GLU A 304 -6.09 1.37 -23.65
N ASP A 305 -5.40 2.09 -24.52
CA ASP A 305 -5.80 3.44 -24.94
C ASP A 305 -7.18 3.39 -25.62
N LYS A 306 -8.14 4.13 -25.08
CA LYS A 306 -9.51 4.25 -25.60
C LYS A 306 -9.63 5.27 -26.72
#